data_3fe54ef0f60e088c551a81ffd0d99f4a
#
_entry.id   3fe54ef0f60e088c551a81ffd0d99f4a
#
_cell.length_a   1.000
_cell.length_b   1.000
_cell.length_c   1.000
_cell.angle_alpha   90.00
_cell.angle_beta   90.00
_cell.angle_gamma   90.00
#
_symmetry.space_group_name_H-M   'P 1'
#
loop_
_entity.id
_entity.type
_entity.pdbx_description
1 polymer ?
#
loop_
_entity_poly.entity_id
_entity_poly.type
_entity_poly.pdbx_seq_one_letter_code
_entity_poly.pdbx_strand_id
1 'polypeptide(L)'
;MKIISIDASTKSSGIACFENKKLLKYECLTASSENLFNRIEIMVKKINDFLEKEENIEYIIMEEVIPESTGSDQRIKMNKSIKTYKALMYLQGEIAKLINNKYPKTKLEFIYPSEWRSQCGIKQSKGIKRDTLKANDIAYVYSNFGIKVNDDIADSICIGIGWLYKKDERTNEMMF
;
A
#
# COMPACT_ATOMS: atom_id res chain seq x y z
N MET A 1 -10.16 12.31 11.27
CA MET A 1 -9.07 12.11 10.30
C MET A 1 -9.45 10.99 9.35
N LYS A 2 -9.60 11.31 8.05
CA LYS A 2 -9.87 10.33 7.00
C LYS A 2 -8.61 10.07 6.20
N ILE A 3 -8.27 8.80 6.00
CA ILE A 3 -7.11 8.38 5.23
C ILE A 3 -7.45 7.31 4.20
N ILE A 4 -6.69 7.27 3.13
CA ILE A 4 -6.70 6.19 2.14
C ILE A 4 -5.33 5.52 2.14
N SER A 5 -5.29 4.21 2.20
CA SER A 5 -4.06 3.41 2.04
C SER A 5 -4.10 2.60 0.76
N ILE A 6 -2.97 2.50 0.06
CA ILE A 6 -2.85 1.86 -1.24
C ILE A 6 -1.64 0.92 -1.24
N ASP A 7 -1.88 -0.36 -1.45
CA ASP A 7 -0.85 -1.30 -1.91
C ASP A 7 -0.80 -1.24 -3.44
N ALA A 8 0.14 -0.44 -3.96
CA ALA A 8 0.20 -0.11 -5.36
C ALA A 8 0.87 -1.21 -6.19
N SER A 9 0.12 -1.76 -7.15
CA SER A 9 0.63 -2.71 -8.14
C SER A 9 0.03 -2.43 -9.51
N THR A 10 0.79 -2.70 -10.59
CA THR A 10 0.31 -2.41 -11.95
C THR A 10 -0.79 -3.37 -12.43
N LYS A 11 -1.01 -4.49 -11.76
CA LYS A 11 -2.01 -5.50 -12.15
C LYS A 11 -3.17 -5.60 -11.19
N SER A 12 -2.87 -5.56 -9.89
CA SER A 12 -3.84 -5.75 -8.83
C SER A 12 -3.40 -4.91 -7.63
N SER A 13 -4.10 -3.85 -7.32
CA SER A 13 -3.83 -2.94 -6.20
C SER A 13 -4.90 -3.05 -5.15
N GLY A 14 -4.51 -3.20 -3.89
CA GLY A 14 -5.40 -3.06 -2.76
C GLY A 14 -5.59 -1.57 -2.40
N ILE A 15 -6.81 -1.18 -2.06
CA ILE A 15 -7.10 0.15 -1.55
C ILE A 15 -8.06 0.06 -0.37
N ALA A 16 -7.80 0.83 0.69
CA ALA A 16 -8.65 0.86 1.87
C ALA A 16 -8.84 2.30 2.38
N CYS A 17 -10.04 2.59 2.87
CA CYS A 17 -10.44 3.86 3.44
C CYS A 17 -10.69 3.71 4.93
N PHE A 18 -10.10 4.61 5.73
CA PHE A 18 -10.32 4.67 7.17
C PHE A 18 -10.80 6.06 7.59
N GLU A 19 -11.63 6.08 8.60
CA GLU A 19 -11.95 7.31 9.31
C GLU A 19 -11.86 7.07 10.82
N ASN A 20 -11.03 7.88 11.50
CA ASN A 20 -10.78 7.75 12.93
C ASN A 20 -10.45 6.30 13.36
N LYS A 21 -9.53 5.65 12.62
CA LYS A 21 -9.10 4.24 12.76
C LYS A 21 -10.15 3.18 12.42
N LYS A 22 -11.38 3.56 12.09
CA LYS A 22 -12.40 2.62 11.66
C LYS A 22 -12.25 2.36 10.16
N LEU A 23 -12.11 1.09 9.77
CA LEU A 23 -12.16 0.67 8.38
C LEU A 23 -13.57 0.90 7.83
N LEU A 24 -13.69 1.75 6.81
CA LEU A 24 -14.98 2.08 6.18
C LEU A 24 -15.22 1.27 4.91
N LYS A 25 -14.17 1.14 4.08
CA LYS A 25 -14.30 0.57 2.74
C LYS A 25 -12.95 0.03 2.28
N TYR A 26 -12.97 -0.99 1.48
CA TYR A 26 -11.79 -1.55 0.82
C TYR A 26 -12.18 -2.15 -0.52
N GLU A 27 -11.24 -2.20 -1.45
CA GLU A 27 -11.45 -2.72 -2.80
C GLU A 27 -10.13 -3.27 -3.37
N CYS A 28 -10.24 -4.29 -4.24
CA CYS A 28 -9.15 -4.77 -5.06
C CYS A 28 -9.35 -4.26 -6.48
N LEU A 29 -8.48 -3.35 -6.91
CA LEU A 29 -8.51 -2.75 -8.22
C LEU A 29 -7.62 -3.56 -9.17
N THR A 30 -8.17 -4.01 -10.31
CA THR A 30 -7.41 -4.80 -11.29
C THR A 30 -7.27 -4.06 -12.60
N ALA A 31 -6.09 -4.16 -13.24
CA ALA A 31 -5.83 -3.63 -14.57
C ALA A 31 -5.20 -4.70 -15.47
N SER A 32 -5.71 -4.83 -16.69
CA SER A 32 -5.23 -5.79 -17.67
C SER A 32 -4.83 -5.07 -18.95
N SER A 33 -3.57 -5.19 -19.32
CA SER A 33 -3.01 -4.78 -20.61
C SER A 33 -1.62 -5.41 -20.74
N GLU A 34 -1.22 -5.79 -21.94
CA GLU A 34 0.17 -6.23 -22.21
C GLU A 34 1.13 -5.07 -22.14
N ASN A 35 0.72 -3.88 -22.58
CA ASN A 35 1.50 -2.66 -22.47
C ASN A 35 1.51 -2.15 -21.02
N LEU A 36 2.71 -1.95 -20.47
CA LEU A 36 2.89 -1.49 -19.09
C LEU A 36 2.25 -0.11 -18.86
N PHE A 37 2.45 0.84 -19.76
CA PHE A 37 1.97 2.20 -19.56
C PHE A 37 0.45 2.30 -19.67
N ASN A 38 -0.18 1.56 -20.59
CA ASN A 38 -1.64 1.45 -20.67
C ASN A 38 -2.20 0.82 -19.38
N ARG A 39 -1.51 -0.18 -18.83
CA ARG A 39 -1.93 -0.81 -17.57
C ARG A 39 -1.82 0.15 -16.38
N ILE A 40 -0.77 0.96 -16.34
CA ILE A 40 -0.60 2.02 -15.33
C ILE A 40 -1.73 3.04 -15.45
N GLU A 41 -2.04 3.51 -16.65
CA GLU A 41 -3.12 4.46 -16.90
C GLU A 41 -4.47 3.93 -16.41
N ILE A 42 -4.80 2.67 -16.76
CA ILE A 42 -6.03 2.01 -16.28
C ILE A 42 -6.06 1.96 -14.75
N MET A 43 -4.95 1.59 -14.11
CA MET A 43 -4.86 1.51 -12.65
C MET A 43 -5.02 2.88 -11.99
N VAL A 44 -4.33 3.90 -12.47
CA VAL A 44 -4.42 5.28 -11.98
C VAL A 44 -5.84 5.81 -12.12
N LYS A 45 -6.52 5.53 -13.25
CA LYS A 45 -7.93 5.89 -13.43
C LYS A 45 -8.81 5.23 -12.37
N LYS A 46 -8.66 3.93 -12.12
CA LYS A 46 -9.45 3.21 -11.11
C LYS A 46 -9.20 3.73 -9.68
N ILE A 47 -7.96 4.06 -9.37
CA ILE A 47 -7.62 4.72 -8.10
C ILE A 47 -8.33 6.06 -8.01
N ASN A 48 -8.28 6.89 -9.06
CA ASN A 48 -9.00 8.16 -9.10
C ASN A 48 -10.52 7.97 -8.92
N ASP A 49 -11.13 6.98 -9.61
CA ASP A 49 -12.56 6.68 -9.49
C ASP A 49 -12.96 6.24 -8.05
N PHE A 50 -12.03 5.65 -7.30
CA PHE A 50 -12.21 5.34 -5.88
C PHE A 50 -12.11 6.62 -5.04
N LEU A 51 -11.08 7.44 -5.26
CA LEU A 51 -10.85 8.68 -4.51
C LEU A 51 -11.97 9.70 -4.70
N GLU A 52 -12.54 9.81 -5.90
CA GLU A 52 -13.65 10.74 -6.20
C GLU A 52 -14.95 10.44 -5.43
N LYS A 53 -15.10 9.24 -4.90
CA LYS A 53 -16.23 8.84 -4.05
C LYS A 53 -16.04 9.19 -2.57
N GLU A 54 -14.87 9.70 -2.22
CA GLU A 54 -14.49 9.99 -0.85
C GLU A 54 -14.25 11.50 -0.66
N GLU A 55 -14.86 12.06 0.36
CA GLU A 55 -14.68 13.46 0.73
C GLU A 55 -13.72 13.63 1.90
N ASN A 56 -13.08 14.79 1.98
CA ASN A 56 -12.24 15.19 3.12
C ASN A 56 -11.07 14.22 3.42
N ILE A 57 -10.42 13.70 2.37
CA ILE A 57 -9.24 12.87 2.51
C ILE A 57 -8.07 13.75 3.00
N GLU A 58 -7.58 13.47 4.22
CA GLU A 58 -6.45 14.19 4.80
C GLU A 58 -5.11 13.60 4.38
N TYR A 59 -5.04 12.26 4.28
CA TYR A 59 -3.81 11.55 3.90
C TYR A 59 -4.10 10.42 2.91
N ILE A 60 -3.17 10.24 1.98
CA ILE A 60 -3.05 9.03 1.17
C ILE A 60 -1.70 8.40 1.52
N ILE A 61 -1.72 7.11 1.87
CA ILE A 61 -0.56 6.36 2.31
C ILE A 61 -0.24 5.29 1.28
N MET A 62 0.99 5.19 0.85
CA MET A 62 1.46 4.10 -0.02
C MET A 62 2.63 3.36 0.63
N GLU A 63 2.79 2.08 0.30
CA GLU A 63 3.99 1.35 0.65
C GLU A 63 5.20 1.90 -0.11
N GLU A 64 6.33 2.12 0.58
CA GLU A 64 7.58 2.54 -0.04
C GLU A 64 8.16 1.40 -0.89
N VAL A 65 8.47 1.69 -2.15
CA VAL A 65 9.06 0.71 -3.05
C VAL A 65 10.56 0.59 -2.81
N ILE A 66 10.98 -0.55 -2.31
CA ILE A 66 12.39 -0.84 -2.05
C ILE A 66 12.94 -1.78 -3.13
N PRO A 67 14.14 -1.51 -3.69
CA PRO A 67 14.81 -2.47 -4.53
C PRO A 67 15.08 -3.77 -3.76
N GLU A 68 14.63 -4.91 -4.29
CA GLU A 68 14.98 -6.20 -3.70
C GLU A 68 16.50 -6.40 -3.76
N SER A 69 17.13 -6.63 -2.58
CA SER A 69 18.53 -7.01 -2.51
C SER A 69 18.70 -8.42 -3.06
N THR A 70 19.41 -8.55 -4.18
CA THR A 70 19.66 -9.84 -4.82
C THR A 70 20.85 -10.54 -4.16
N GLY A 71 20.60 -11.69 -3.54
CA GLY A 71 21.66 -12.62 -3.14
C GLY A 71 22.35 -13.24 -4.36
N SER A 72 23.40 -14.04 -4.14
CA SER A 72 24.46 -14.45 -5.08
C SER A 72 24.14 -15.18 -6.40
N ASP A 73 22.89 -15.47 -6.80
CA ASP A 73 22.52 -16.26 -7.99
C ASP A 73 21.62 -15.53 -9.02
N GLN A 74 22.14 -14.70 -9.94
CA GLN A 74 21.85 -13.27 -9.70
C GLN A 74 21.42 -12.50 -10.93
N ARG A 75 21.94 -12.73 -12.14
CA ARG A 75 21.63 -11.85 -13.27
C ARG A 75 20.18 -11.91 -13.76
N ILE A 76 19.57 -13.11 -13.76
CA ILE A 76 18.19 -13.28 -14.26
C ILE A 76 17.17 -12.79 -13.22
N LYS A 77 17.38 -13.11 -11.93
CA LYS A 77 16.53 -12.62 -10.84
C LYS A 77 16.64 -11.11 -10.69
N MET A 78 17.85 -10.55 -10.80
CA MET A 78 18.13 -9.13 -10.75
C MET A 78 17.40 -8.36 -11.88
N ASN A 79 17.43 -8.85 -13.12
CA ASN A 79 16.73 -8.19 -14.22
C ASN A 79 15.21 -8.19 -14.04
N LYS A 80 14.62 -9.24 -13.47
CA LYS A 80 13.19 -9.30 -13.18
C LYS A 80 12.81 -8.35 -12.04
N SER A 81 13.60 -8.31 -10.98
CA SER A 81 13.44 -7.39 -9.85
C SER A 81 13.53 -5.93 -10.28
N ILE A 82 14.51 -5.56 -11.09
CA ILE A 82 14.66 -4.20 -11.64
C ILE A 82 13.45 -3.80 -12.50
N LYS A 83 12.94 -4.71 -13.35
CA LYS A 83 11.76 -4.41 -14.17
C LYS A 83 10.53 -4.15 -13.29
N THR A 84 10.31 -4.97 -12.27
CA THR A 84 9.21 -4.80 -11.32
C THR A 84 9.36 -3.49 -10.54
N TYR A 85 10.55 -3.21 -10.02
CA TYR A 85 10.85 -1.97 -9.33
C TYR A 85 10.54 -0.73 -10.18
N LYS A 86 11.04 -0.69 -11.42
CA LYS A 86 10.77 0.41 -12.36
C LYS A 86 9.27 0.58 -12.63
N ALA A 87 8.54 -0.53 -12.83
CA ALA A 87 7.10 -0.49 -13.09
C ALA A 87 6.32 0.08 -11.92
N LEU A 88 6.71 -0.27 -10.68
CA LEU A 88 6.11 0.27 -9.47
C LEU A 88 6.45 1.76 -9.27
N MET A 89 7.70 2.16 -9.53
CA MET A 89 8.10 3.57 -9.47
C MET A 89 7.34 4.44 -10.48
N TYR A 90 7.12 3.95 -11.70
CA TYR A 90 6.30 4.68 -12.68
C TYR A 90 4.85 4.82 -12.21
N LEU A 91 4.26 3.75 -11.67
CA LEU A 91 2.91 3.79 -11.14
C LEU A 91 2.80 4.77 -9.96
N GLN A 92 3.71 4.71 -9.00
CA GLN A 92 3.72 5.63 -7.85
C GLN A 92 3.91 7.08 -8.29
N GLY A 93 4.75 7.35 -9.28
CA GLY A 93 4.92 8.68 -9.86
C GLY A 93 3.63 9.23 -10.47
N GLU A 94 2.88 8.42 -11.23
CA GLU A 94 1.61 8.84 -11.80
C GLU A 94 0.51 9.01 -10.73
N ILE A 95 0.48 8.16 -9.68
CA ILE A 95 -0.42 8.35 -8.53
C ILE A 95 -0.09 9.66 -7.79
N ALA A 96 1.19 9.92 -7.53
CA ALA A 96 1.63 11.16 -6.88
C ALA A 96 1.24 12.41 -7.69
N LYS A 97 1.42 12.36 -9.00
CA LYS A 97 0.98 13.42 -9.92
C LYS A 97 -0.53 13.63 -9.89
N LEU A 98 -1.31 12.55 -9.89
CA LEU A 98 -2.78 12.60 -9.75
C LEU A 98 -3.16 13.30 -8.45
N ILE A 99 -2.56 12.90 -7.32
CA ILE A 99 -2.86 13.44 -6.00
C ILE A 99 -2.53 14.93 -5.94
N ASN A 100 -1.33 15.31 -6.36
CA ASN A 100 -0.89 16.71 -6.35
C ASN A 100 -1.79 17.62 -7.21
N ASN A 101 -2.29 17.13 -8.33
CA ASN A 101 -3.09 17.92 -9.24
C ASN A 101 -4.57 18.01 -8.82
N LYS A 102 -5.18 16.91 -8.39
CA LYS A 102 -6.62 16.86 -8.09
C LYS A 102 -6.95 17.02 -6.59
N TYR A 103 -6.03 16.64 -5.71
CA TYR A 103 -6.24 16.62 -4.26
C TYR A 103 -5.17 17.44 -3.52
N PRO A 104 -4.99 18.74 -3.84
CA PRO A 104 -3.85 19.54 -3.34
C PRO A 104 -3.85 19.76 -1.83
N LYS A 105 -4.97 19.48 -1.14
CA LYS A 105 -5.07 19.55 0.32
C LYS A 105 -4.73 18.23 1.01
N THR A 106 -4.66 17.14 0.25
CA THR A 106 -4.36 15.79 0.75
C THR A 106 -2.86 15.58 0.79
N LYS A 107 -2.35 15.09 1.91
CA LYS A 107 -0.93 14.75 2.06
C LYS A 107 -0.67 13.33 1.57
N LEU A 108 0.32 13.17 0.70
CA LEU A 108 0.83 11.86 0.29
C LEU A 108 2.01 11.49 1.19
N GLU A 109 1.93 10.33 1.82
CA GLU A 109 3.00 9.78 2.65
C GLU A 109 3.32 8.34 2.26
N PHE A 110 4.56 7.93 2.54
CA PHE A 110 5.05 6.59 2.29
C PHE A 110 5.43 5.91 3.61
N ILE A 111 5.24 4.60 3.67
CA ILE A 111 5.62 3.78 4.82
C ILE A 111 6.34 2.52 4.37
N TYR A 112 7.43 2.16 5.04
CA TYR A 112 8.17 0.94 4.72
C TYR A 112 7.41 -0.33 5.12
N PRO A 113 7.55 -1.43 4.34
CA PRO A 113 6.93 -2.72 4.67
C PRO A 113 7.27 -3.22 6.08
N SER A 114 8.52 -3.01 6.51
CA SER A 114 8.96 -3.37 7.86
C SER A 114 8.30 -2.55 8.96
N GLU A 115 8.01 -1.29 8.69
CA GLU A 115 7.40 -0.39 9.67
C GLU A 115 5.93 -0.74 9.91
N TRP A 116 5.11 -0.79 8.84
CA TRP A 116 3.69 -1.04 9.04
C TRP A 116 3.43 -2.46 9.58
N ARG A 117 4.23 -3.49 9.19
CA ARG A 117 4.11 -4.81 9.79
C ARG A 117 4.49 -4.82 11.27
N SER A 118 5.53 -4.08 11.65
CA SER A 118 5.93 -3.91 13.05
C SER A 118 4.81 -3.27 13.86
N GLN A 119 4.21 -2.20 13.36
CA GLN A 119 3.08 -1.51 14.00
C GLN A 119 1.84 -2.41 14.16
N CYS A 120 1.59 -3.29 13.21
CA CYS A 120 0.54 -4.30 13.30
C CYS A 120 0.91 -5.50 14.19
N GLY A 121 2.12 -5.57 14.75
CA GLY A 121 2.60 -6.73 15.51
C GLY A 121 2.81 -7.98 14.67
N ILE A 122 2.93 -7.83 13.34
CA ILE A 122 3.15 -8.93 12.40
C ILE A 122 4.61 -9.33 12.43
N LYS A 123 4.90 -10.57 12.82
CA LYS A 123 6.27 -11.07 12.96
C LYS A 123 7.02 -11.07 11.62
N GLN A 124 8.18 -10.46 11.63
CA GLN A 124 9.11 -10.41 10.52
C GLN A 124 10.46 -10.97 10.99
N SER A 125 10.86 -12.13 10.49
CA SER A 125 12.17 -12.71 10.81
C SER A 125 13.00 -12.84 9.52
N LYS A 126 14.32 -12.79 9.67
CA LYS A 126 15.24 -13.02 8.54
C LYS A 126 14.96 -14.40 7.94
N GLY A 127 14.72 -14.44 6.62
CA GLY A 127 14.45 -15.69 5.91
C GLY A 127 12.98 -16.13 5.86
N ILE A 128 12.05 -15.38 6.45
CA ILE A 128 10.63 -15.67 6.29
C ILE A 128 10.21 -15.57 4.81
N LYS A 129 9.47 -16.55 4.32
CA LYS A 129 9.02 -16.56 2.93
C LYS A 129 7.93 -15.51 2.70
N ARG A 130 7.89 -14.93 1.49
CA ARG A 130 6.86 -13.94 1.11
C ARG A 130 5.44 -14.46 1.31
N ASP A 131 5.18 -15.70 0.92
CA ASP A 131 3.83 -16.30 1.07
C ASP A 131 3.41 -16.42 2.54
N THR A 132 4.36 -16.67 3.45
CA THR A 132 4.08 -16.69 4.90
C THR A 132 3.77 -15.28 5.41
N LEU A 133 4.48 -14.24 4.94
CA LEU A 133 4.17 -12.86 5.30
C LEU A 133 2.75 -12.49 4.84
N LYS A 134 2.39 -12.78 3.59
CA LYS A 134 1.04 -12.54 3.07
C LYS A 134 -0.05 -13.28 3.85
N ALA A 135 0.20 -14.54 4.23
CA ALA A 135 -0.71 -15.29 5.08
C ALA A 135 -0.89 -14.63 6.47
N ASN A 136 0.19 -14.08 7.05
CA ASN A 136 0.15 -13.37 8.31
C ASN A 136 -0.64 -12.05 8.18
N ASP A 137 -0.48 -11.30 7.08
CA ASP A 137 -1.18 -10.06 6.80
C ASP A 137 -2.71 -10.34 6.69
N ILE A 138 -3.11 -11.39 5.96
CA ILE A 138 -4.51 -11.85 5.87
C ILE A 138 -5.05 -12.29 7.24
N ALA A 139 -4.26 -13.06 8.02
CA ALA A 139 -4.67 -13.51 9.35
C ALA A 139 -4.85 -12.34 10.32
N TYR A 140 -3.99 -11.34 10.25
CA TYR A 140 -4.13 -10.10 11.03
C TYR A 140 -5.45 -9.39 10.72
N VAL A 141 -5.77 -9.21 9.43
CA VAL A 141 -7.01 -8.57 9.01
C VAL A 141 -8.24 -9.36 9.47
N TYR A 142 -8.20 -10.68 9.31
CA TYR A 142 -9.30 -11.52 9.79
C TYR A 142 -9.49 -11.41 11.31
N SER A 143 -8.42 -11.44 12.07
CA SER A 143 -8.48 -11.39 13.55
C SER A 143 -8.96 -10.03 14.08
N ASN A 144 -8.60 -8.92 13.42
CA ASN A 144 -8.89 -7.58 13.92
C ASN A 144 -10.17 -6.96 13.34
N PHE A 145 -10.57 -7.36 12.14
CA PHE A 145 -11.72 -6.79 11.43
C PHE A 145 -12.84 -7.81 11.14
N GLY A 146 -12.59 -9.12 11.35
CA GLY A 146 -13.57 -10.18 11.09
C GLY A 146 -13.88 -10.43 9.60
N ILE A 147 -13.08 -9.90 8.70
CA ILE A 147 -13.31 -9.96 7.25
C ILE A 147 -12.33 -10.91 6.55
N LYS A 148 -12.82 -11.61 5.53
CA LYS A 148 -11.99 -12.46 4.66
C LYS A 148 -11.67 -11.70 3.38
N VAL A 149 -10.40 -11.50 3.12
CA VAL A 149 -9.89 -10.73 1.97
C VAL A 149 -8.73 -11.45 1.28
N ASN A 150 -8.39 -11.03 0.05
CA ASN A 150 -7.16 -11.44 -0.60
C ASN A 150 -5.95 -10.68 -0.04
N ASP A 151 -4.76 -11.04 -0.48
CA ASP A 151 -3.50 -10.46 -0.03
C ASP A 151 -3.37 -8.97 -0.36
N ASP A 152 -3.77 -8.51 -1.57
CA ASP A 152 -3.69 -7.10 -1.96
C ASP A 152 -4.56 -6.21 -1.05
N ILE A 153 -5.77 -6.66 -0.72
CA ILE A 153 -6.64 -5.94 0.23
C ILE A 153 -6.05 -6.00 1.65
N ALA A 154 -5.52 -7.17 2.07
CA ALA A 154 -4.92 -7.30 3.40
C ALA A 154 -3.73 -6.36 3.56
N ASP A 155 -2.83 -6.29 2.56
CA ASP A 155 -1.68 -5.41 2.57
C ASP A 155 -2.13 -3.94 2.66
N SER A 156 -3.13 -3.51 1.86
CA SER A 156 -3.64 -2.14 1.93
C SER A 156 -4.25 -1.78 3.29
N ILE A 157 -5.00 -2.70 3.92
CA ILE A 157 -5.56 -2.49 5.26
C ILE A 157 -4.44 -2.40 6.30
N CYS A 158 -3.45 -3.29 6.25
CA CYS A 158 -2.32 -3.29 7.17
C CYS A 158 -1.44 -2.03 7.01
N ILE A 159 -1.21 -1.53 5.78
CA ILE A 159 -0.54 -0.26 5.50
C ILE A 159 -1.26 0.88 6.23
N GLY A 160 -2.58 0.97 6.07
CA GLY A 160 -3.38 2.04 6.65
C GLY A 160 -3.37 2.03 8.17
N ILE A 161 -3.67 0.89 8.79
CA ILE A 161 -3.72 0.78 10.24
C ILE A 161 -2.33 0.90 10.88
N GLY A 162 -1.30 0.34 10.25
CA GLY A 162 0.08 0.46 10.71
C GLY A 162 0.57 1.91 10.68
N TRP A 163 0.22 2.68 9.64
CA TRP A 163 0.52 4.10 9.59
C TRP A 163 -0.23 4.89 10.67
N LEU A 164 -1.50 4.56 10.92
CA LEU A 164 -2.30 5.20 11.98
C LEU A 164 -1.69 4.97 13.36
N TYR A 165 -1.22 3.76 13.68
CA TYR A 165 -0.55 3.47 14.95
C TYR A 165 0.78 4.24 15.07
N LYS A 166 1.62 4.22 14.03
CA LYS A 166 2.87 4.99 14.00
C LYS A 166 2.64 6.49 14.22
N LYS A 167 1.57 7.05 13.65
CA LYS A 167 1.24 8.45 13.82
C LYS A 167 0.84 8.79 15.25
N ASP A 168 0.07 7.92 15.91
CA ASP A 168 -0.32 8.12 17.31
C ASP A 168 0.89 8.09 18.25
N GLU A 169 1.83 7.15 18.04
CA GLU A 169 3.07 7.08 18.83
C GLU A 169 3.83 8.40 18.75
N ARG A 170 4.04 8.94 17.55
CA ARG A 170 4.72 10.24 17.36
C ARG A 170 3.99 11.41 18.02
N THR A 171 2.66 11.39 18.03
CA THR A 171 1.87 12.44 18.68
C THR A 171 2.02 12.38 20.18
N ASN A 172 2.05 11.18 20.77
CA ASN A 172 2.25 10.99 22.20
C ASN A 172 3.67 11.37 22.63
N GLU A 173 4.71 11.04 21.84
CA GLU A 173 6.10 11.42 22.13
C GLU A 173 6.34 12.96 22.10
N MET A 174 5.57 13.71 21.32
CA MET A 174 5.68 15.17 21.26
C MET A 174 4.94 15.89 22.40
N MET A 175 4.15 15.19 23.21
CA MET A 175 3.41 15.77 24.33
C MET A 175 4.15 15.63 25.68
N PHE A 176 5.31 15.00 25.70
CA PHE A 176 6.17 14.83 26.87
C PHE A 176 7.56 15.42 26.61
#